data_45af06bdccb9d613fe6ca6f61cb92a75
#
_entry.id   45af06bdccb9d613fe6ca6f61cb92a75
#
_cell.length_a   1.000
_cell.length_b   1.000
_cell.length_c   1.000
_cell.angle_alpha   90.00
_cell.angle_beta   90.00
_cell.angle_gamma   90.00
#
_symmetry.space_group_name_H-M   'P 1'
#
loop_
_entity.id
_entity.type
_entity.pdbx_description
1 polymer ?
#
loop_
_entity_poly.entity_id
_entity_poly.type
_entity_poly.pdbx_seq_one_letter_code
_entity_poly.pdbx_strand_id
1 'polypeptide(L)'
;MKSLTANTIKIFTFIILLNLSLFSQQDTTEIQDTTTISSDVFVMQKSPWGAVGRSAILPGWGQIYNESYWKAPVIWGVMGWFVYAWVDNNNNYIDYKDLYSQTGESKYLDYRNFYRDQRDEFAIYFVLTYFLNLVDAYVDAHLFDFNVGENYMTGTKMLNLRVNF
;
A
#
# COMPACT_ATOMS: atom_id res chain seq x y z
N MET A 1 -28.23 -8.56 5.76
CA MET A 1 -27.22 -8.43 4.70
C MET A 1 -26.43 -7.11 4.73
N LYS A 2 -26.93 -6.00 5.29
CA LYS A 2 -26.18 -4.73 5.47
C LYS A 2 -25.00 -4.77 6.48
N SER A 3 -24.84 -5.83 7.25
CA SER A 3 -23.83 -5.88 8.32
C SER A 3 -22.44 -6.37 7.85
N LEU A 4 -22.36 -7.16 6.77
CA LEU A 4 -21.06 -7.66 6.28
C LEU A 4 -20.25 -6.57 5.61
N THR A 5 -20.88 -5.74 4.75
CA THR A 5 -20.19 -4.62 4.08
C THR A 5 -19.72 -3.56 5.06
N ALA A 6 -20.50 -3.30 6.13
CA ALA A 6 -20.09 -2.38 7.19
C ALA A 6 -18.89 -2.88 8.00
N ASN A 7 -18.74 -4.20 8.16
CA ASN A 7 -17.61 -4.79 8.87
C ASN A 7 -16.34 -4.83 8.02
N THR A 8 -16.44 -5.10 6.73
CA THR A 8 -15.29 -5.07 5.81
C THR A 8 -14.73 -3.65 5.67
N ILE A 9 -15.60 -2.63 5.58
CA ILE A 9 -15.20 -1.22 5.56
C ILE A 9 -14.49 -0.83 6.88
N LYS A 10 -14.99 -1.28 8.04
CA LYS A 10 -14.36 -1.02 9.35
C LYS A 10 -12.98 -1.66 9.47
N ILE A 11 -12.80 -2.88 8.99
CA ILE A 11 -11.51 -3.57 9.00
C ILE A 11 -10.52 -2.83 8.09
N PHE A 12 -10.95 -2.41 6.91
CA PHE A 12 -10.11 -1.67 5.98
C PHE A 12 -9.71 -0.28 6.52
N THR A 13 -10.65 0.46 7.14
CA THR A 13 -10.36 1.73 7.83
C THR A 13 -9.42 1.54 9.02
N PHE A 14 -9.56 0.44 9.76
CA PHE A 14 -8.68 0.12 10.90
C PHE A 14 -7.25 -0.19 10.45
N ILE A 15 -7.07 -0.91 9.33
CA ILE A 15 -5.76 -1.20 8.74
C ILE A 15 -5.09 0.09 8.23
N ILE A 16 -5.85 1.01 7.61
CA ILE A 16 -5.33 2.31 7.17
C ILE A 16 -4.92 3.19 8.37
N LEU A 17 -5.74 3.23 9.42
CA LEU A 17 -5.44 3.99 10.63
C LEU A 17 -4.25 3.44 11.41
N LEU A 18 -4.02 2.13 11.38
CA LEU A 18 -2.86 1.50 12.01
C LEU A 18 -1.53 1.95 11.38
N ASN A 19 -1.52 2.19 10.06
CA ASN A 19 -0.34 2.70 9.38
C ASN A 19 -0.05 4.18 9.68
N LEU A 20 -1.07 4.98 9.95
CA LEU A 20 -0.90 6.40 10.34
C LEU A 20 -0.31 6.55 11.75
N SER A 21 -0.57 5.61 12.65
CA SER A 21 -0.05 5.66 14.03
C SER A 21 1.45 5.36 14.13
N LEU A 22 2.03 4.66 13.16
CA LEU A 22 3.46 4.33 13.13
C LEU A 22 4.31 5.50 12.61
N PHE A 23 3.70 6.53 12.02
CA PHE A 23 4.41 7.73 11.52
C PHE A 23 4.58 8.84 12.56
N SER A 24 4.02 8.69 13.77
CA SER A 24 3.96 9.77 14.79
C SER A 24 5.04 9.72 15.85
N GLN A 25 6.16 9.03 15.65
CA GLN A 25 7.33 9.14 16.54
C GLN A 25 8.42 9.99 15.88
N GLN A 26 8.20 11.29 15.86
CA GLN A 26 9.22 12.29 15.54
C GLN A 26 9.66 12.93 16.85
N ASP A 27 10.74 12.40 17.42
CA ASP A 27 11.43 13.06 18.55
C ASP A 27 12.10 14.35 18.09
N THR A 28 11.69 15.42 18.71
CA THR A 28 12.28 16.77 18.55
C THR A 28 13.61 16.79 19.29
N THR A 29 14.72 16.92 18.58
CA THR A 29 16.03 17.19 19.20
C THR A 29 16.71 18.39 18.54
N GLU A 30 17.29 19.22 19.38
CA GLU A 30 17.87 20.54 19.16
C GLU A 30 18.91 20.63 18.05
N ILE A 31 18.89 21.79 17.39
CA ILE A 31 19.84 22.22 16.35
C ILE A 31 21.15 22.65 17.03
N GLN A 32 22.24 22.00 16.70
CA GLN A 32 23.58 22.55 16.97
C GLN A 32 24.32 22.74 15.64
N ASP A 33 24.58 24.02 15.37
CA ASP A 33 25.21 24.55 14.18
C ASP A 33 26.69 24.14 14.12
N THR A 34 27.12 23.49 13.05
CA THR A 34 28.55 23.43 12.70
C THR A 34 28.71 23.39 11.18
N THR A 35 29.08 24.53 10.66
CA THR A 35 29.41 24.85 9.27
C THR A 35 30.71 24.15 8.85
N THR A 36 30.63 23.17 7.97
CA THR A 36 31.70 22.84 7.02
C THR A 36 31.08 22.63 5.65
N ILE A 37 31.27 23.60 4.76
CA ILE A 37 30.81 23.59 3.38
C ILE A 37 31.71 22.66 2.58
N SER A 38 31.34 21.41 2.42
CA SER A 38 31.83 20.59 1.33
C SER A 38 30.76 20.59 0.24
N SER A 39 31.12 21.05 -0.94
CA SER A 39 30.23 21.14 -2.10
C SER A 39 30.06 19.77 -2.76
N ASP A 40 29.62 18.79 -2.00
CA ASP A 40 29.27 17.49 -2.57
C ASP A 40 27.87 17.60 -3.19
N VAL A 41 27.83 17.42 -4.51
CA VAL A 41 26.57 17.33 -5.24
C VAL A 41 25.75 16.18 -4.67
N PHE A 42 24.57 16.48 -4.14
CA PHE A 42 23.65 15.45 -3.64
C PHE A 42 23.23 14.55 -4.80
N VAL A 43 23.61 13.29 -4.74
CA VAL A 43 23.19 12.25 -5.70
C VAL A 43 22.23 11.32 -4.99
N MET A 44 20.98 11.26 -5.47
CA MET A 44 19.99 10.34 -4.93
C MET A 44 20.47 8.88 -5.06
N GLN A 45 20.50 8.15 -3.96
CA GLN A 45 20.92 6.74 -3.94
C GLN A 45 19.87 5.81 -4.56
N LYS A 46 18.58 6.14 -4.36
CA LYS A 46 17.47 5.38 -4.91
C LYS A 46 16.71 6.21 -5.94
N SER A 47 16.46 5.62 -7.11
CA SER A 47 15.63 6.26 -8.14
C SER A 47 14.14 6.06 -7.83
N PRO A 48 13.36 7.13 -7.59
CA PRO A 48 11.92 7.02 -7.35
C PRO A 48 11.16 6.36 -8.50
N TRP A 49 11.48 6.73 -9.74
CA TRP A 49 10.89 6.10 -10.93
C TRP A 49 11.31 4.64 -11.11
N GLY A 50 12.55 4.30 -10.67
CA GLY A 50 13.02 2.92 -10.63
C GLY A 50 12.23 2.07 -9.62
N ALA A 51 11.86 2.61 -8.46
CA ALA A 51 11.01 1.96 -7.48
C ALA A 51 9.59 1.75 -8.01
N VAL A 52 8.99 2.79 -8.62
CA VAL A 52 7.66 2.72 -9.25
C VAL A 52 7.64 1.68 -10.37
N GLY A 53 8.63 1.70 -11.27
CA GLY A 53 8.70 0.74 -12.37
C GLY A 53 8.76 -0.71 -11.89
N ARG A 54 9.50 -1.00 -10.82
CA ARG A 54 9.55 -2.34 -10.21
C ARG A 54 8.21 -2.72 -9.56
N SER A 55 7.58 -1.80 -8.83
CA SER A 55 6.26 -2.01 -8.23
C SER A 55 5.14 -2.16 -9.27
N ALA A 56 5.31 -1.57 -10.46
CA ALA A 56 4.37 -1.73 -11.57
C ALA A 56 4.44 -3.12 -12.22
N ILE A 57 5.63 -3.76 -12.23
CA ILE A 57 5.77 -5.13 -12.74
C ILE A 57 5.28 -6.14 -11.70
N LEU A 58 5.73 -5.99 -10.45
CA LEU A 58 5.33 -6.85 -9.34
C LEU A 58 5.04 -5.97 -8.12
N PRO A 59 3.77 -5.90 -7.66
CA PRO A 59 3.41 -5.13 -6.47
C PRO A 59 4.30 -5.51 -5.29
N GLY A 60 4.80 -4.49 -4.56
CA GLY A 60 5.72 -4.72 -3.45
C GLY A 60 7.20 -4.81 -3.82
N TRP A 61 7.57 -4.93 -5.10
CA TRP A 61 8.98 -5.03 -5.50
C TRP A 61 9.74 -3.70 -5.31
N GLY A 62 9.06 -2.58 -5.46
CA GLY A 62 9.63 -1.26 -5.14
C GLY A 62 9.97 -1.11 -3.66
N GLN A 63 9.16 -1.67 -2.75
CA GLN A 63 9.43 -1.67 -1.32
C GLN A 63 10.67 -2.51 -0.97
N ILE A 64 10.88 -3.64 -1.65
CA ILE A 64 12.10 -4.43 -1.52
C ILE A 64 13.32 -3.62 -2.01
N TYR A 65 13.19 -2.92 -3.14
CA TYR A 65 14.24 -2.05 -3.65
C TYR A 65 14.57 -0.89 -2.70
N ASN A 66 13.57 -0.35 -2.00
CA ASN A 66 13.71 0.71 -1.02
C ASN A 66 14.12 0.20 0.37
N GLU A 67 14.44 -1.11 0.51
CA GLU A 67 14.83 -1.77 1.76
C GLU A 67 13.71 -1.84 2.82
N SER A 68 12.48 -1.51 2.45
CA SER A 68 11.27 -1.62 3.27
C SER A 68 10.69 -3.05 3.21
N TYR A 69 11.49 -4.08 3.50
CA TYR A 69 11.18 -5.49 3.26
C TYR A 69 9.89 -5.98 3.91
N TRP A 70 9.53 -5.44 5.08
CA TRP A 70 8.33 -5.84 5.83
C TRP A 70 7.02 -5.43 5.13
N LYS A 71 7.04 -4.39 4.26
CA LYS A 71 5.87 -3.92 3.51
C LYS A 71 5.48 -4.89 2.39
N ALA A 72 6.44 -5.51 1.73
CA ALA A 72 6.18 -6.40 0.60
C ALA A 72 5.25 -7.58 0.95
N PRO A 73 5.47 -8.37 2.02
CA PRO A 73 4.56 -9.46 2.39
C PRO A 73 3.17 -8.95 2.80
N VAL A 74 3.05 -7.76 3.39
CA VAL A 74 1.74 -7.15 3.71
C VAL A 74 0.96 -6.85 2.44
N ILE A 75 1.61 -6.22 1.45
CA ILE A 75 1.00 -5.91 0.15
C ILE A 75 0.54 -7.19 -0.55
N TRP A 76 1.38 -8.23 -0.58
CA TRP A 76 1.02 -9.51 -1.18
C TRP A 76 -0.15 -10.20 -0.46
N GLY A 77 -0.19 -10.12 0.87
CA GLY A 77 -1.31 -10.65 1.65
C GLY A 77 -2.63 -9.95 1.34
N VAL A 78 -2.63 -8.61 1.30
CA VAL A 78 -3.83 -7.82 0.99
C VAL A 78 -4.29 -8.04 -0.45
N MET A 79 -3.38 -7.98 -1.42
CA MET A 79 -3.72 -8.19 -2.83
C MET A 79 -4.17 -9.61 -3.11
N GLY A 80 -3.49 -10.61 -2.50
CA GLY A 80 -3.90 -12.00 -2.59
C GLY A 80 -5.29 -12.25 -2.01
N TRP A 81 -5.63 -11.58 -0.91
CA TRP A 81 -6.98 -11.61 -0.35
C TRP A 81 -8.03 -11.05 -1.31
N PHE A 82 -7.75 -9.92 -1.98
CA PHE A 82 -8.69 -9.36 -2.94
C PHE A 82 -8.89 -10.25 -4.16
N VAL A 83 -7.82 -10.87 -4.65
CA VAL A 83 -7.92 -11.86 -5.75
C VAL A 83 -8.75 -13.06 -5.32
N TYR A 84 -8.51 -13.60 -4.13
CA TYR A 84 -9.29 -14.70 -3.59
C TYR A 84 -10.78 -14.34 -3.48
N ALA A 85 -11.09 -13.20 -2.86
CA ALA A 85 -12.45 -12.72 -2.70
C ALA A 85 -13.14 -12.46 -4.04
N TRP A 86 -12.42 -11.94 -5.01
CA TRP A 86 -12.92 -11.74 -6.37
C TRP A 86 -13.29 -13.08 -7.03
N VAL A 87 -12.40 -14.08 -6.95
CA VAL A 87 -12.64 -15.43 -7.52
C VAL A 87 -13.83 -16.10 -6.84
N ASP A 88 -13.92 -16.05 -5.52
CA ASP A 88 -15.01 -16.64 -4.75
C ASP A 88 -16.36 -16.01 -5.11
N ASN A 89 -16.44 -14.69 -5.15
CA ASN A 89 -17.67 -13.99 -5.56
C ASN A 89 -18.02 -14.25 -7.04
N ASN A 90 -17.02 -14.38 -7.92
CA ASN A 90 -17.27 -14.71 -9.32
C ASN A 90 -17.84 -16.11 -9.49
N ASN A 91 -17.35 -17.09 -8.75
CA ASN A 91 -17.89 -18.46 -8.78
C ASN A 91 -19.34 -18.47 -8.29
N ASN A 92 -19.63 -17.84 -7.15
CA ASN A 92 -20.99 -17.70 -6.65
C ASN A 92 -21.91 -16.96 -7.64
N TYR A 93 -21.41 -15.92 -8.30
CA TYR A 93 -22.15 -15.23 -9.36
C TYR A 93 -22.54 -16.17 -10.51
N ILE A 94 -21.61 -17.01 -10.97
CA ILE A 94 -21.87 -17.98 -12.05
C ILE A 94 -22.91 -19.01 -11.60
N ASP A 95 -22.76 -19.59 -10.41
CA ASP A 95 -23.66 -20.59 -9.86
C ASP A 95 -25.09 -20.05 -9.76
N TYR A 96 -25.28 -18.86 -9.19
CA TYR A 96 -26.62 -18.26 -9.08
C TYR A 96 -27.19 -17.78 -10.42
N LYS A 97 -26.34 -17.39 -11.37
CA LYS A 97 -26.76 -17.10 -12.75
C LYS A 97 -27.34 -18.36 -13.43
N ASP A 98 -26.68 -19.50 -13.26
CA ASP A 98 -27.12 -20.77 -13.84
C ASP A 98 -28.39 -21.28 -13.17
N LEU A 99 -28.49 -21.18 -11.84
CA LEU A 99 -29.71 -21.52 -11.11
C LEU A 99 -30.90 -20.65 -11.56
N TYR A 100 -30.69 -19.34 -11.73
CA TYR A 100 -31.73 -18.43 -12.24
C TYR A 100 -32.15 -18.80 -13.66
N SER A 101 -31.23 -19.18 -14.54
CA SER A 101 -31.52 -19.57 -15.90
C SER A 101 -32.36 -20.85 -16.00
N GLN A 102 -32.22 -21.76 -15.02
CA GLN A 102 -32.93 -23.04 -14.96
C GLN A 102 -34.29 -22.95 -14.29
N THR A 103 -34.40 -22.14 -13.24
CA THR A 103 -35.60 -22.08 -12.38
C THR A 103 -36.49 -20.87 -12.62
N GLY A 104 -35.95 -19.76 -13.10
CA GLY A 104 -36.66 -18.50 -13.25
C GLY A 104 -37.03 -17.79 -11.92
N GLU A 105 -36.58 -18.34 -10.77
CA GLU A 105 -36.93 -17.78 -9.46
C GLU A 105 -36.20 -16.46 -9.18
N SER A 106 -36.95 -15.43 -8.83
CA SER A 106 -36.42 -14.08 -8.56
C SER A 106 -35.36 -14.02 -7.45
N LYS A 107 -35.43 -14.91 -6.46
CA LYS A 107 -34.45 -14.97 -5.38
C LYS A 107 -33.01 -15.25 -5.89
N TYR A 108 -32.88 -16.09 -6.93
CA TYR A 108 -31.56 -16.37 -7.53
C TYR A 108 -31.04 -15.18 -8.34
N LEU A 109 -31.94 -14.38 -8.90
CA LEU A 109 -31.59 -13.10 -9.54
C LEU A 109 -30.97 -12.12 -8.52
N ASP A 110 -31.56 -12.07 -7.32
CA ASP A 110 -31.05 -11.18 -6.25
C ASP A 110 -29.68 -11.63 -5.75
N TYR A 111 -29.49 -12.93 -5.52
CA TYR A 111 -28.17 -13.49 -5.14
C TYR A 111 -27.12 -13.27 -6.24
N ARG A 112 -27.47 -13.53 -7.50
CA ARG A 112 -26.59 -13.28 -8.64
C ARG A 112 -26.14 -11.82 -8.67
N ASN A 113 -27.07 -10.87 -8.53
CA ASN A 113 -26.75 -9.45 -8.54
C ASN A 113 -25.86 -9.06 -7.35
N PHE A 114 -26.16 -9.60 -6.15
CA PHE A 114 -25.35 -9.38 -4.97
C PHE A 114 -23.89 -9.82 -5.16
N TYR A 115 -23.66 -11.05 -5.64
CA TYR A 115 -22.30 -11.54 -5.84
C TYR A 115 -21.58 -10.84 -6.99
N ARG A 116 -22.29 -10.42 -8.04
CA ARG A 116 -21.74 -9.55 -9.08
C ARG A 116 -21.23 -8.24 -8.50
N ASP A 117 -22.03 -7.58 -7.69
CA ASP A 117 -21.69 -6.29 -7.13
C ASP A 117 -20.50 -6.41 -6.14
N GLN A 118 -20.48 -7.48 -5.33
CA GLN A 118 -19.35 -7.80 -4.45
C GLN A 118 -18.05 -8.06 -5.26
N ARG A 119 -18.13 -8.85 -6.32
CA ARG A 119 -17.01 -9.13 -7.21
C ARG A 119 -16.42 -7.83 -7.78
N ASP A 120 -17.29 -6.96 -8.27
CA ASP A 120 -16.90 -5.69 -8.90
C ASP A 120 -16.28 -4.73 -7.86
N GLU A 121 -16.79 -4.70 -6.62
CA GLU A 121 -16.19 -3.97 -5.49
C GLU A 121 -14.76 -4.46 -5.17
N PHE A 122 -14.54 -5.78 -5.10
CA PHE A 122 -13.19 -6.31 -4.85
C PHE A 122 -12.22 -6.02 -5.99
N ALA A 123 -12.68 -5.97 -7.24
CA ALA A 123 -11.87 -5.53 -8.37
C ALA A 123 -11.43 -4.06 -8.21
N ILE A 124 -12.33 -3.19 -7.78
CA ILE A 124 -12.03 -1.76 -7.52
C ILE A 124 -11.03 -1.64 -6.36
N TYR A 125 -11.21 -2.38 -5.26
CA TYR A 125 -10.27 -2.36 -4.12
C TYR A 125 -8.88 -2.86 -4.51
N PHE A 126 -8.79 -3.88 -5.37
CA PHE A 126 -7.53 -4.36 -5.91
C PHE A 126 -6.81 -3.26 -6.70
N VAL A 127 -7.49 -2.60 -7.63
CA VAL A 127 -6.92 -1.52 -8.45
C VAL A 127 -6.48 -0.33 -7.58
N LEU A 128 -7.30 0.05 -6.60
CA LEU A 128 -6.97 1.13 -5.67
C LEU A 128 -5.74 0.80 -4.83
N THR A 129 -5.67 -0.41 -4.27
CA THR A 129 -4.52 -0.86 -3.49
C THR A 129 -3.25 -0.94 -4.34
N TYR A 130 -3.38 -1.40 -5.58
CA TYR A 130 -2.27 -1.39 -6.53
C TYR A 130 -1.74 0.03 -6.78
N PHE A 131 -2.63 0.99 -7.02
CA PHE A 131 -2.25 2.39 -7.20
C PHE A 131 -1.56 2.98 -5.96
N LEU A 132 -2.13 2.74 -4.77
CA LEU A 132 -1.53 3.18 -3.50
C LEU A 132 -0.13 2.58 -3.29
N ASN A 133 0.08 1.32 -3.68
CA ASN A 133 1.39 0.67 -3.63
C ASN A 133 2.43 1.37 -4.54
N LEU A 134 2.02 1.87 -5.72
CA LEU A 134 2.92 2.63 -6.59
C LEU A 134 3.31 3.98 -5.96
N VAL A 135 2.34 4.67 -5.37
CA VAL A 135 2.57 5.94 -4.66
C VAL A 135 3.50 5.73 -3.46
N ASP A 136 3.26 4.69 -2.65
CA ASP A 136 4.11 4.35 -1.50
C ASP A 136 5.56 4.04 -1.94
N ALA A 137 5.75 3.28 -3.01
CA ALA A 137 7.08 2.99 -3.56
C ALA A 137 7.82 4.26 -4.03
N TYR A 138 7.09 5.20 -4.62
CA TYR A 138 7.64 6.50 -5.04
C TYR A 138 8.07 7.34 -3.83
N VAL A 139 7.19 7.47 -2.84
CA VAL A 139 7.45 8.25 -1.62
C VAL A 139 8.61 7.66 -0.82
N ASP A 140 8.61 6.34 -0.61
CA ASP A 140 9.70 5.65 0.10
C ASP A 140 11.06 5.88 -0.58
N ALA A 141 11.12 5.84 -1.91
CA ALA A 141 12.38 6.09 -2.64
C ALA A 141 12.85 7.54 -2.49
N HIS A 142 11.93 8.50 -2.46
CA HIS A 142 12.28 9.89 -2.20
C HIS A 142 12.75 10.11 -0.76
N LEU A 143 12.13 9.44 0.21
CA LEU A 143 12.47 9.57 1.63
C LEU A 143 13.71 8.76 2.02
N PHE A 144 14.14 7.81 1.20
CA PHE A 144 15.31 6.98 1.48
C PHE A 144 16.57 7.82 1.73
N ASP A 145 16.75 8.90 0.98
CA ASP A 145 17.88 9.80 1.08
C ASP A 145 17.79 10.79 2.27
N PHE A 146 16.63 10.85 2.94
CA PHE A 146 16.47 11.59 4.21
C PHE A 146 16.83 10.71 5.42
N ASN A 147 17.79 9.80 5.24
CA ASN A 147 18.21 8.91 6.31
C ASN A 147 18.84 9.73 7.44
N VAL A 148 18.30 9.52 8.65
CA VAL A 148 18.96 9.95 9.88
C VAL A 148 20.21 9.10 10.03
N GLY A 149 21.34 9.58 9.51
CA GLY A 149 22.63 8.94 9.68
C GLY A 149 22.98 8.94 11.17
N GLU A 150 22.84 7.81 11.84
CA GLU A 150 23.45 7.63 13.15
C GLU A 150 24.95 7.59 12.94
N ASN A 151 25.64 8.62 13.42
CA ASN A 151 27.09 8.60 13.46
C ASN A 151 27.51 7.72 14.64
N TYR A 152 27.79 6.42 14.35
CA TYR A 152 28.12 5.40 15.34
C TYR A 152 29.34 5.76 16.22
N MET A 153 30.16 6.76 15.80
CA MET A 153 31.30 7.23 16.57
C MET A 153 30.95 8.27 17.64
N THR A 154 29.86 9.01 17.49
CA THR A 154 29.48 10.10 18.41
C THR A 154 28.12 9.91 19.07
N GLY A 155 27.34 8.88 18.67
CA GLY A 155 25.98 8.63 19.20
C GLY A 155 24.97 9.73 18.88
N THR A 156 25.30 10.69 18.02
CA THR A 156 24.42 11.80 17.62
C THR A 156 23.71 11.50 16.32
N LYS A 157 22.39 11.60 16.32
CA LYS A 157 21.53 11.50 15.13
C LYS A 157 21.63 12.81 14.36
N MET A 158 22.14 12.78 13.14
CA MET A 158 22.17 13.96 12.26
C MET A 158 21.12 13.83 11.17
N LEU A 159 20.22 14.81 11.09
CA LEU A 159 19.25 14.95 10.01
C LEU A 159 19.85 15.89 8.95
N ASN A 160 20.30 15.33 7.83
CA ASN A 160 20.83 16.12 6.73
C ASN A 160 19.70 16.42 5.73
N LEU A 161 19.09 17.62 5.86
CA LEU A 161 18.15 18.17 4.89
C LEU A 161 18.92 19.09 3.93
N ARG A 162 19.07 18.70 2.69
CA ARG A 162 19.63 19.54 1.63
C ARG A 162 18.55 19.85 0.59
N VAL A 163 18.04 21.07 0.59
CA VAL A 163 17.11 21.58 -0.41
C VAL A 163 17.92 22.41 -1.41
N ASN A 164 18.02 21.99 -2.67
CA ASN A 164 18.55 22.81 -3.75
C ASN A 164 17.38 23.46 -4.48
N PHE A 165 17.39 24.80 -4.55
CA PHE A 165 16.49 25.61 -5.38
C PHE A 165 17.10 25.79 -6.76
#